data_0c72009dc9cabdd81fa5d7d545d8ee7d
#
_entry.id   0c72009dc9cabdd81fa5d7d545d8ee7d
#
_cell.length_a   1.000
_cell.length_b   1.000
_cell.length_c   1.000
_cell.angle_alpha   90.00
_cell.angle_beta   90.00
_cell.angle_gamma   90.00
#
_symmetry.space_group_name_H-M   'P 1'
#
loop_
_entity.id
_entity.type
_entity.pdbx_description
1 polymer ?
#
loop_
_entity_poly.entity_id
_entity_poly.type
_entity_poly.pdbx_seq_one_letter_code
_entity_poly.pdbx_strand_id
1 'polypeptide(L)'
;MKIYQNFGPACVDILKNCPYDLCQISGFGFKRVDGIVRKTDNRLHSAERIKGAVLYTLEDARGKSGHLFLPSEDLVKETLLLLNAPIPIPEQRVRAEEVQETLQQMILHGAVVAYKQYLYSPRVFGQEDDTARMIAERLANISVAENIESALESVRESLGITLSQKQEQAVRTAFRHGLTIITGSPGTGKTTVLKAIIEVFKNLHPKGKFALMAPAG
;
A
#
# COMPACT_ATOMS: atom_id res chain seq x y z
N MET A 1 -19.52 -2.91 -21.86
CA MET A 1 -18.62 -1.79 -22.20
C MET A 1 -17.26 -1.84 -21.50
N LYS A 2 -17.15 -2.02 -20.17
CA LYS A 2 -15.83 -1.99 -19.46
C LYS A 2 -14.78 -2.97 -20.00
N ILE A 3 -15.12 -4.20 -20.38
CA ILE A 3 -14.16 -5.19 -20.89
C ILE A 3 -13.56 -4.72 -22.21
N TYR A 4 -14.40 -4.27 -23.13
CA TYR A 4 -13.95 -3.74 -24.42
C TYR A 4 -13.10 -2.47 -24.29
N GLN A 5 -13.41 -1.60 -23.32
CA GLN A 5 -12.61 -0.39 -23.03
C GLN A 5 -11.19 -0.73 -22.55
N ASN A 6 -11.00 -1.85 -21.86
CA ASN A 6 -9.68 -2.25 -21.36
C ASN A 6 -8.89 -3.11 -22.37
N PHE A 7 -9.55 -3.97 -23.11
CA PHE A 7 -8.91 -4.97 -23.96
C PHE A 7 -9.17 -4.79 -25.47
N GLY A 8 -10.03 -3.84 -25.84
CA GLY A 8 -10.36 -3.59 -27.23
C GLY A 8 -10.86 -4.84 -27.97
N PRO A 9 -10.44 -5.05 -29.24
CA PRO A 9 -10.85 -6.22 -30.05
C PRO A 9 -10.42 -7.56 -29.45
N ALA A 10 -9.36 -7.60 -28.62
CA ALA A 10 -8.86 -8.83 -27.97
C ALA A 10 -9.79 -9.35 -26.87
N CYS A 11 -10.85 -8.61 -26.52
CA CYS A 11 -11.76 -8.98 -25.43
C CYS A 11 -12.39 -10.38 -25.59
N VAL A 12 -12.67 -10.82 -26.83
CA VAL A 12 -13.27 -12.14 -27.10
C VAL A 12 -12.26 -13.27 -26.83
N ASP A 13 -11.02 -13.06 -27.27
CA ASP A 13 -9.95 -14.04 -27.05
C ASP A 13 -9.58 -14.17 -25.57
N ILE A 14 -9.53 -13.05 -24.86
CA ILE A 14 -9.28 -13.03 -23.41
C ILE A 14 -10.40 -13.75 -22.67
N LEU A 15 -11.67 -13.49 -23.01
CA LEU A 15 -12.80 -14.17 -22.40
C LEU A 15 -12.77 -15.70 -22.61
N LYS A 16 -12.27 -16.17 -23.76
CA LYS A 16 -12.18 -17.60 -24.08
C LYS A 16 -10.94 -18.28 -23.50
N ASN A 17 -9.79 -17.62 -23.59
CA ASN A 17 -8.49 -18.25 -23.35
C ASN A 17 -7.87 -17.87 -22.00
N CYS A 18 -8.05 -16.63 -21.54
CA CYS A 18 -7.44 -16.07 -20.34
C CYS A 18 -8.48 -15.32 -19.48
N PRO A 19 -9.61 -15.94 -19.07
CA PRO A 19 -10.72 -15.22 -18.44
C PRO A 19 -10.33 -14.57 -17.10
N TYR A 20 -9.30 -15.07 -16.43
CA TYR A 20 -8.81 -14.48 -15.16
C TYR A 20 -8.07 -13.16 -15.33
N ASP A 21 -7.67 -12.78 -16.55
CA ASP A 21 -7.14 -11.44 -16.85
C ASP A 21 -8.19 -10.34 -16.61
N LEU A 22 -9.48 -10.72 -16.64
CA LEU A 22 -10.55 -9.81 -16.24
C LEU A 22 -10.45 -9.30 -14.80
N CYS A 23 -9.75 -10.02 -13.94
CA CYS A 23 -9.54 -9.61 -12.55
C CYS A 23 -8.74 -8.30 -12.43
N GLN A 24 -8.06 -7.86 -13.50
CA GLN A 24 -7.37 -6.56 -13.56
C GLN A 24 -8.34 -5.38 -13.71
N ILE A 25 -9.59 -5.64 -14.11
CA ILE A 25 -10.60 -4.59 -14.32
C ILE A 25 -11.36 -4.35 -13.02
N SER A 26 -11.47 -3.08 -12.62
CA SER A 26 -12.28 -2.68 -11.46
C SER A 26 -13.73 -3.18 -11.56
N GLY A 27 -14.15 -3.95 -10.55
CA GLY A 27 -15.46 -4.58 -10.46
C GLY A 27 -15.54 -6.01 -10.98
N PHE A 28 -14.43 -6.59 -11.50
CA PHE A 28 -14.31 -7.99 -11.90
C PHE A 28 -13.35 -8.74 -10.97
N GLY A 29 -13.63 -8.76 -9.69
CA GLY A 29 -12.81 -9.53 -8.73
C GLY A 29 -12.87 -11.04 -8.99
N PHE A 30 -11.84 -11.76 -8.54
CA PHE A 30 -11.64 -13.19 -8.75
C PHE A 30 -12.92 -14.03 -8.49
N LYS A 31 -13.58 -13.82 -7.35
CA LYS A 31 -14.80 -14.60 -6.99
C LYS A 31 -15.88 -14.52 -8.04
N ARG A 32 -16.05 -13.38 -8.68
CA ARG A 32 -17.05 -13.17 -9.75
C ARG A 32 -16.63 -13.85 -11.04
N VAL A 33 -15.39 -13.68 -11.45
CA VAL A 33 -14.82 -14.30 -12.66
C VAL A 33 -14.83 -15.81 -12.51
N ASP A 34 -14.32 -16.35 -11.41
CA ASP A 34 -14.28 -17.78 -11.09
C ASP A 34 -15.70 -18.41 -11.09
N GLY A 35 -16.68 -17.68 -10.53
CA GLY A 35 -18.07 -18.12 -10.53
C GLY A 35 -18.69 -18.25 -11.93
N ILE A 36 -18.23 -17.46 -12.90
CA ILE A 36 -18.63 -17.55 -14.30
C ILE A 36 -17.88 -18.68 -15.01
N VAL A 37 -16.54 -18.69 -14.90
CA VAL A 37 -15.67 -19.66 -15.59
C VAL A 37 -16.02 -21.09 -15.20
N ARG A 38 -16.22 -21.39 -13.92
CA ARG A 38 -16.60 -22.73 -13.45
C ARG A 38 -17.94 -23.24 -13.99
N LYS A 39 -18.81 -22.37 -14.48
CA LYS A 39 -20.08 -22.79 -15.12
C LYS A 39 -19.91 -23.13 -16.60
N THR A 40 -18.90 -22.56 -17.25
CA THR A 40 -18.65 -22.70 -18.68
C THR A 40 -17.48 -23.64 -18.97
N ASP A 41 -16.51 -23.72 -18.07
CA ASP A 41 -15.27 -24.46 -18.24
C ASP A 41 -14.82 -25.05 -16.90
N ASN A 42 -14.69 -26.38 -16.85
CA ASN A 42 -14.36 -27.08 -15.61
C ASN A 42 -12.83 -27.22 -15.35
N ARG A 43 -12.05 -26.23 -15.73
CA ARG A 43 -10.58 -26.17 -15.50
C ARG A 43 -10.22 -25.77 -14.06
N LEU A 44 -10.68 -26.55 -13.06
CA LEU A 44 -10.51 -26.25 -11.65
C LEU A 44 -9.04 -26.14 -11.21
N HIS A 45 -8.16 -26.91 -11.84
CA HIS A 45 -6.73 -27.02 -11.54
C HIS A 45 -5.84 -26.20 -12.49
N SER A 46 -6.42 -25.32 -13.31
CA SER A 46 -5.61 -24.53 -14.24
C SER A 46 -4.71 -23.54 -13.53
N ALA A 47 -3.49 -23.40 -14.05
CA ALA A 47 -2.52 -22.44 -13.53
C ALA A 47 -3.05 -21.00 -13.55
N GLU A 48 -3.84 -20.62 -14.55
CA GLU A 48 -4.47 -19.30 -14.67
C GLU A 48 -5.44 -19.03 -13.53
N ARG A 49 -6.25 -20.03 -13.15
CA ARG A 49 -7.16 -19.94 -12.00
C ARG A 49 -6.39 -19.74 -10.70
N ILE A 50 -5.34 -20.54 -10.49
CA ILE A 50 -4.50 -20.46 -9.29
C ILE A 50 -3.78 -19.12 -9.23
N LYS A 51 -3.19 -18.64 -10.35
CA LYS A 51 -2.56 -17.31 -10.46
C LYS A 51 -3.52 -16.18 -10.09
N GLY A 52 -4.74 -16.23 -10.66
CA GLY A 52 -5.77 -15.24 -10.35
C GLY A 52 -6.17 -15.25 -8.87
N ALA A 53 -6.25 -16.42 -8.25
CA ALA A 53 -6.55 -16.55 -6.82
C ALA A 53 -5.40 -16.01 -5.94
N VAL A 54 -4.15 -16.31 -6.25
CA VAL A 54 -2.96 -15.79 -5.54
C VAL A 54 -2.95 -14.26 -5.55
N LEU A 55 -3.09 -13.65 -6.72
CA LEU A 55 -3.10 -12.19 -6.85
C LEU A 55 -4.27 -11.55 -6.11
N TYR A 56 -5.45 -12.18 -6.19
CA TYR A 56 -6.61 -11.72 -5.44
C TYR A 56 -6.41 -11.81 -3.93
N THR A 57 -5.80 -12.88 -3.43
CA THR A 57 -5.52 -13.06 -1.99
C THR A 57 -4.60 -11.95 -1.46
N LEU A 58 -3.54 -11.60 -2.19
CA LEU A 58 -2.66 -10.49 -1.83
C LEU A 58 -3.42 -9.15 -1.82
N GLU A 59 -4.25 -8.88 -2.81
CA GLU A 59 -5.02 -7.65 -2.90
C GLU A 59 -6.14 -7.58 -1.84
N ASP A 60 -6.79 -8.70 -1.53
CA ASP A 60 -7.82 -8.79 -0.48
C ASP A 60 -7.23 -8.53 0.91
N ALA A 61 -6.05 -9.09 1.19
CA ALA A 61 -5.31 -8.85 2.43
C ALA A 61 -4.92 -7.36 2.57
N ARG A 62 -4.51 -6.72 1.46
CA ARG A 62 -4.24 -5.29 1.42
C ARG A 62 -5.49 -4.45 1.67
N GLY A 63 -6.59 -4.78 0.99
CA GLY A 63 -7.83 -4.00 1.06
C GLY A 63 -8.56 -4.11 2.39
N LYS A 64 -8.54 -5.27 3.04
CA LYS A 64 -9.28 -5.53 4.28
C LYS A 64 -8.47 -5.23 5.53
N SER A 65 -7.19 -5.59 5.53
CA SER A 65 -6.34 -5.60 6.73
C SER A 65 -5.13 -4.65 6.62
N GLY A 66 -4.95 -3.99 5.47
CA GLY A 66 -3.81 -3.10 5.24
C GLY A 66 -2.47 -3.83 5.08
N HIS A 67 -2.46 -5.15 4.90
CA HIS A 67 -1.23 -5.92 4.74
C HIS A 67 -0.62 -5.67 3.36
N LEU A 68 0.63 -5.23 3.32
CA LEU A 68 1.35 -5.01 2.06
C LEU A 68 1.89 -6.32 1.48
N PHE A 69 2.07 -7.34 2.31
CA PHE A 69 2.58 -8.66 1.99
C PHE A 69 1.90 -9.72 2.84
N LEU A 70 2.09 -10.98 2.44
CA LEU A 70 1.75 -12.14 3.27
C LEU A 70 2.96 -13.07 3.41
N PRO A 71 3.13 -13.76 4.56
CA PRO A 71 4.02 -14.91 4.66
C PRO A 71 3.62 -15.98 3.63
N SER A 72 4.62 -16.71 3.11
CA SER A 72 4.36 -17.72 2.06
C SER A 72 3.32 -18.77 2.47
N GLU A 73 3.39 -19.23 3.71
CA GLU A 73 2.47 -20.24 4.25
C GLU A 73 1.03 -19.70 4.33
N ASP A 74 0.87 -18.45 4.79
CA ASP A 74 -0.44 -17.81 4.89
C ASP A 74 -1.03 -17.55 3.50
N LEU A 75 -0.21 -17.11 2.53
CA LEU A 75 -0.67 -16.92 1.16
C LEU A 75 -1.17 -18.22 0.54
N VAL A 76 -0.45 -19.34 0.70
CA VAL A 76 -0.88 -20.64 0.20
C VAL A 76 -2.17 -21.08 0.87
N LYS A 77 -2.25 -20.97 2.20
CA LYS A 77 -3.43 -21.35 2.98
C LYS A 77 -4.67 -20.55 2.58
N GLU A 78 -4.57 -19.22 2.53
CA GLU A 78 -5.70 -18.36 2.17
C GLU A 78 -6.12 -18.56 0.70
N THR A 79 -5.15 -18.78 -0.20
CA THR A 79 -5.43 -19.12 -1.60
C THR A 79 -6.18 -20.43 -1.72
N LEU A 80 -5.78 -21.47 -0.99
CA LEU A 80 -6.48 -22.75 -0.96
C LEU A 80 -7.92 -22.63 -0.44
N LEU A 81 -8.11 -21.87 0.64
CA LEU A 81 -9.45 -21.59 1.16
C LEU A 81 -10.32 -20.91 0.09
N LEU A 82 -9.78 -19.91 -0.61
CA LEU A 82 -10.49 -19.21 -1.68
C LEU A 82 -10.86 -20.13 -2.85
N LEU A 83 -9.91 -20.96 -3.33
CA LEU A 83 -10.11 -21.85 -4.47
C LEU A 83 -11.09 -22.98 -4.17
N ASN A 84 -11.06 -23.51 -2.95
CA ASN A 84 -11.78 -24.71 -2.55
C ASN A 84 -13.14 -24.41 -1.89
N ALA A 85 -13.37 -23.19 -1.41
CA ALA A 85 -14.66 -22.82 -0.80
C ALA A 85 -15.89 -23.16 -1.67
N PRO A 86 -15.86 -22.93 -3.01
CA PRO A 86 -16.99 -23.25 -3.87
C PRO A 86 -17.00 -24.68 -4.40
N ILE A 87 -16.07 -25.57 -3.97
CA ILE A 87 -15.91 -26.93 -4.48
C ILE A 87 -16.41 -27.94 -3.43
N PRO A 88 -17.60 -28.54 -3.61
CA PRO A 88 -18.17 -29.46 -2.63
C PRO A 88 -17.47 -30.82 -2.61
N ILE A 89 -16.96 -31.26 -3.76
CA ILE A 89 -16.37 -32.58 -3.95
C ILE A 89 -14.89 -32.54 -3.56
N PRO A 90 -14.46 -33.28 -2.50
CA PRO A 90 -13.08 -33.21 -2.01
C PRO A 90 -12.01 -33.56 -3.06
N GLU A 91 -12.29 -34.55 -3.91
CA GLU A 91 -11.40 -35.07 -4.95
C GLU A 91 -11.11 -34.04 -6.07
N GLN A 92 -12.01 -33.06 -6.22
CA GLN A 92 -11.88 -31.96 -7.19
C GLN A 92 -11.20 -30.70 -6.62
N ARG A 93 -10.80 -30.73 -5.35
CA ARG A 93 -10.16 -29.61 -4.70
C ARG A 93 -8.72 -29.49 -5.12
N VAL A 94 -8.30 -28.25 -5.32
CA VAL A 94 -6.89 -27.88 -5.57
C VAL A 94 -6.07 -28.21 -4.33
N ARG A 95 -4.90 -28.82 -4.52
CA ARG A 95 -3.97 -29.21 -3.46
C ARG A 95 -2.93 -28.13 -3.21
N ALA A 96 -2.28 -28.20 -2.05
CA ALA A 96 -1.26 -27.25 -1.66
C ALA A 96 -0.06 -27.22 -2.62
N GLU A 97 0.33 -28.42 -3.10
CA GLU A 97 1.44 -28.59 -4.02
C GLU A 97 1.21 -27.83 -5.33
N GLU A 98 -0.01 -27.87 -5.87
CA GLU A 98 -0.37 -27.17 -7.11
C GLU A 98 -0.29 -25.63 -6.95
N VAL A 99 -0.70 -25.12 -5.77
CA VAL A 99 -0.57 -23.70 -5.45
C VAL A 99 0.90 -23.31 -5.30
N GLN A 100 1.70 -24.15 -4.62
CA GLN A 100 3.13 -23.90 -4.42
C GLN A 100 3.91 -23.91 -5.73
N GLU A 101 3.66 -24.88 -6.61
CA GLU A 101 4.26 -24.96 -7.94
C GLU A 101 3.92 -23.72 -8.78
N THR A 102 2.62 -23.35 -8.81
CA THR A 102 2.18 -22.14 -9.53
C THR A 102 2.83 -20.90 -8.95
N LEU A 103 2.90 -20.79 -7.62
CA LEU A 103 3.52 -19.65 -6.93
C LEU A 103 5.01 -19.55 -7.25
N GLN A 104 5.75 -20.66 -7.31
CA GLN A 104 7.16 -20.67 -7.73
C GLN A 104 7.32 -20.13 -9.16
N GLN A 105 6.45 -20.55 -10.08
CA GLN A 105 6.45 -20.02 -11.44
C GLN A 105 6.12 -18.50 -11.47
N MET A 106 5.17 -18.05 -10.65
CA MET A 106 4.85 -16.63 -10.55
C MET A 106 6.04 -15.80 -10.02
N ILE A 107 6.79 -16.33 -9.06
CA ILE A 107 8.01 -15.67 -8.55
C ILE A 107 9.08 -15.64 -9.65
N LEU A 108 9.32 -16.75 -10.33
CA LEU A 108 10.31 -16.84 -11.41
C LEU A 108 10.03 -15.84 -12.55
N HIS A 109 8.75 -15.63 -12.87
CA HIS A 109 8.33 -14.70 -13.92
C HIS A 109 8.05 -13.26 -13.42
N GLY A 110 8.33 -12.98 -12.16
CA GLY A 110 8.13 -11.65 -11.59
C GLY A 110 6.67 -11.22 -11.37
N ALA A 111 5.71 -12.14 -11.46
CA ALA A 111 4.30 -11.88 -11.18
C ALA A 111 4.00 -11.78 -9.67
N VAL A 112 4.90 -12.31 -8.83
CA VAL A 112 4.95 -12.14 -7.37
C VAL A 112 6.41 -11.87 -7.01
N VAL A 113 6.65 -10.96 -6.08
CA VAL A 113 7.98 -10.66 -5.54
C VAL A 113 8.16 -11.37 -4.21
N ALA A 114 9.23 -12.16 -4.09
CA ALA A 114 9.62 -12.79 -2.84
C ALA A 114 10.73 -11.96 -2.17
N TYR A 115 10.51 -11.55 -0.95
CA TYR A 115 11.51 -10.92 -0.10
C TYR A 115 11.57 -11.64 1.25
N LYS A 116 12.63 -12.39 1.48
CA LYS A 116 12.73 -13.35 2.61
C LYS A 116 11.57 -14.36 2.54
N GLN A 117 10.79 -14.49 3.65
CA GLN A 117 9.60 -15.34 3.70
C GLN A 117 8.30 -14.62 3.29
N TYR A 118 8.38 -13.36 2.86
CA TYR A 118 7.23 -12.52 2.53
C TYR A 118 7.03 -12.41 1.03
N LEU A 119 5.77 -12.44 0.62
CA LEU A 119 5.37 -12.39 -0.78
C LEU A 119 4.50 -11.16 -1.04
N TYR A 120 4.82 -10.45 -2.10
CA TYR A 120 4.22 -9.17 -2.48
C TYR A 120 3.66 -9.23 -3.90
N SER A 121 2.65 -8.42 -4.18
CA SER A 121 2.44 -8.01 -5.57
C SER A 121 3.57 -7.07 -6.00
N PRO A 122 4.06 -7.13 -7.26
CA PRO A 122 5.19 -6.32 -7.74
C PRO A 122 4.96 -4.82 -7.55
N ARG A 123 3.73 -4.38 -7.80
CA ARG A 123 3.33 -2.98 -7.63
C ARG A 123 3.51 -2.49 -6.19
N VAL A 124 3.05 -3.29 -5.22
CA VAL A 124 3.10 -2.90 -3.80
C VAL A 124 4.54 -2.92 -3.30
N PHE A 125 5.33 -3.92 -3.70
CA PHE A 125 6.75 -3.98 -3.39
C PHE A 125 7.50 -2.75 -3.90
N GLY A 126 7.28 -2.37 -5.16
CA GLY A 126 7.88 -1.16 -5.74
C GLY A 126 7.48 0.11 -5.00
N GLN A 127 6.21 0.25 -4.60
CA GLN A 127 5.74 1.39 -3.82
C GLN A 127 6.40 1.47 -2.43
N GLU A 128 6.59 0.33 -1.76
CA GLU A 128 7.27 0.27 -0.46
C GLU A 128 8.76 0.63 -0.61
N ASP A 129 9.45 0.07 -1.61
CA ASP A 129 10.86 0.35 -1.88
C ASP A 129 11.10 1.82 -2.25
N ASP A 130 10.29 2.39 -3.15
CA ASP A 130 10.35 3.80 -3.51
C ASP A 130 10.12 4.70 -2.28
N THR A 131 9.14 4.36 -1.44
CA THR A 131 8.85 5.10 -0.21
C THR A 131 10.04 5.03 0.76
N ALA A 132 10.62 3.85 0.95
CA ALA A 132 11.79 3.66 1.81
C ALA A 132 12.99 4.48 1.32
N ARG A 133 13.24 4.49 0.00
CA ARG A 133 14.31 5.29 -0.62
C ARG A 133 14.08 6.80 -0.42
N MET A 134 12.87 7.28 -0.69
CA MET A 134 12.52 8.70 -0.46
C MET A 134 12.69 9.11 1.01
N ILE A 135 12.33 8.24 1.95
CA ILE A 135 12.53 8.47 3.38
C ILE A 135 14.03 8.52 3.71
N ALA A 136 14.81 7.57 3.21
CA ALA A 136 16.26 7.53 3.43
C ALA A 136 16.95 8.79 2.90
N GLU A 137 16.61 9.24 1.70
CA GLU A 137 17.11 10.50 1.12
C GLU A 137 16.75 11.71 1.98
N ARG A 138 15.53 11.77 2.52
CA ARG A 138 15.11 12.85 3.41
C ARG A 138 15.84 12.82 4.73
N LEU A 139 16.08 11.65 5.31
CA LEU A 139 16.83 11.50 6.56
C LEU A 139 18.31 11.85 6.42
N ALA A 140 18.91 11.66 5.24
CA ALA A 140 20.27 12.07 4.96
C ALA A 140 20.45 13.59 4.89
N ASN A 141 19.39 14.34 4.62
CA ASN A 141 19.39 15.80 4.54
C ASN A 141 19.17 16.38 5.94
N ILE A 142 20.24 16.72 6.62
CA ILE A 142 20.22 17.47 7.87
C ILE A 142 20.38 18.95 7.52
N SER A 143 19.39 19.77 7.83
CA SER A 143 19.44 21.22 7.70
C SER A 143 19.59 21.84 9.08
N VAL A 144 20.56 22.71 9.25
CA VAL A 144 20.63 23.57 10.43
C VAL A 144 20.00 24.90 10.04
N ALA A 145 18.73 25.09 10.40
CA ALA A 145 18.11 26.39 10.21
C ALA A 145 18.74 27.39 11.19
N GLU A 146 19.41 28.40 10.65
CA GLU A 146 19.87 29.55 11.42
C GLU A 146 18.66 30.33 11.95
N ASN A 147 18.76 30.88 13.16
CA ASN A 147 17.75 31.76 13.78
C ASN A 147 16.42 31.09 14.20
N ILE A 148 16.35 29.77 14.37
CA ILE A 148 15.14 29.07 14.87
C ILE A 148 14.65 29.66 16.21
N GLU A 149 15.54 29.93 17.14
CA GLU A 149 15.16 30.40 18.48
C GLU A 149 14.49 31.78 18.42
N SER A 150 15.04 32.69 17.64
CA SER A 150 14.46 34.02 17.40
C SER A 150 13.09 33.93 16.71
N ALA A 151 12.97 33.10 15.71
CA ALA A 151 11.70 32.90 15.02
C ALA A 151 10.64 32.23 15.93
N LEU A 152 11.05 31.29 16.77
CA LEU A 152 10.16 30.64 17.73
C LEU A 152 9.64 31.61 18.79
N GLU A 153 10.52 32.48 19.31
CA GLU A 153 10.13 33.51 20.29
C GLU A 153 9.12 34.47 19.67
N SER A 154 9.41 34.98 18.49
CA SER A 154 8.51 35.90 17.74
C SER A 154 7.13 35.25 17.50
N VAL A 155 7.09 33.92 17.22
CA VAL A 155 5.84 33.18 17.01
C VAL A 155 5.07 33.00 18.32
N ARG A 156 5.75 32.77 19.44
CA ARG A 156 5.12 32.67 20.77
C ARG A 156 4.40 33.95 21.14
N GLU A 157 5.09 35.09 20.93
CA GLU A 157 4.55 36.42 21.17
C GLU A 157 3.35 36.73 20.25
N SER A 158 3.49 36.49 18.95
CA SER A 158 2.47 36.83 17.95
C SER A 158 1.19 35.97 18.06
N LEU A 159 1.32 34.70 18.42
CA LEU A 159 0.18 33.78 18.59
C LEU A 159 -0.38 33.80 20.02
N GLY A 160 0.31 34.40 20.99
CA GLY A 160 -0.07 34.38 22.39
C GLY A 160 -0.12 32.96 22.97
N ILE A 161 0.74 32.06 22.48
CA ILE A 161 0.75 30.65 22.89
C ILE A 161 1.92 30.33 23.81
N THR A 162 1.68 29.49 24.79
CA THR A 162 2.74 28.90 25.61
C THR A 162 2.93 27.46 25.17
N LEU A 163 4.12 27.14 24.67
CA LEU A 163 4.51 25.80 24.30
C LEU A 163 5.21 25.10 25.47
N SER A 164 4.89 23.85 25.71
CA SER A 164 5.66 23.03 26.63
C SER A 164 7.04 22.72 26.05
N GLN A 165 7.99 22.34 26.91
CA GLN A 165 9.34 21.98 26.48
C GLN A 165 9.36 20.90 25.37
N LYS A 166 8.48 19.89 25.47
CA LYS A 166 8.35 18.85 24.43
C LYS A 166 7.78 19.39 23.11
N GLN A 167 6.84 20.33 23.18
CA GLN A 167 6.28 20.97 21.98
C GLN A 167 7.31 21.87 21.30
N GLU A 168 8.10 22.63 22.05
CA GLU A 168 9.22 23.42 21.50
C GLU A 168 10.28 22.51 20.87
N GLN A 169 10.63 21.40 21.53
CA GLN A 169 11.55 20.42 20.97
C GLN A 169 11.03 19.87 19.64
N ALA A 170 9.73 19.58 19.52
CA ALA A 170 9.13 19.10 18.28
C ALA A 170 9.24 20.16 17.16
N VAL A 171 9.03 21.46 17.47
CA VAL A 171 9.25 22.54 16.50
C VAL A 171 10.70 22.59 16.06
N ARG A 172 11.66 22.60 16.98
CA ARG A 172 13.10 22.61 16.65
C ARG A 172 13.51 21.41 15.81
N THR A 173 12.99 20.23 16.14
CA THR A 173 13.28 19.00 15.41
C THR A 173 12.78 19.06 13.96
N ALA A 174 11.61 19.66 13.72
CA ALA A 174 11.04 19.82 12.39
C ALA A 174 11.92 20.65 11.43
N PHE A 175 12.74 21.56 11.97
CA PHE A 175 13.67 22.38 11.16
C PHE A 175 15.10 21.83 11.10
N ARG A 176 15.40 20.80 11.87
CA ARG A 176 16.72 20.15 11.85
C ARG A 176 16.79 18.93 10.94
N HIS A 177 15.67 18.28 10.72
CA HIS A 177 15.62 17.01 10.00
C HIS A 177 14.71 17.10 8.78
N GLY A 178 15.09 16.47 7.68
CA GLY A 178 14.29 16.40 6.46
C GLY A 178 12.99 15.60 6.59
N LEU A 179 12.85 14.82 7.67
CA LEU A 179 11.62 14.13 8.04
C LEU A 179 11.47 14.14 9.56
N THR A 180 10.29 14.53 10.04
CA THR A 180 9.96 14.52 11.47
C THR A 180 8.57 13.91 11.68
N ILE A 181 8.46 12.98 12.63
CA ILE A 181 7.19 12.36 13.03
C ILE A 181 6.82 12.89 14.40
N ILE A 182 5.64 13.53 14.50
CA ILE A 182 5.12 14.08 15.76
C ILE A 182 3.92 13.24 16.18
N THR A 183 4.05 12.52 17.29
CA THR A 183 3.00 11.67 17.86
C THR A 183 2.52 12.20 19.20
N GLY A 184 1.35 11.79 19.63
CA GLY A 184 0.80 12.14 20.92
C GLY A 184 -0.69 11.76 21.03
N SER A 185 -1.18 11.60 22.27
CA SER A 185 -2.58 11.30 22.55
C SER A 185 -3.52 12.45 22.10
N PRO A 186 -4.82 12.22 21.97
CA PRO A 186 -5.78 13.31 21.77
C PRO A 186 -5.62 14.41 22.83
N GLY A 187 -5.74 15.68 22.43
CA GLY A 187 -5.63 16.81 23.35
C GLY A 187 -4.22 17.26 23.75
N THR A 188 -3.14 16.59 23.30
CA THR A 188 -1.75 16.95 23.65
C THR A 188 -1.20 18.18 22.92
N GLY A 189 -2.03 18.87 22.12
CA GLY A 189 -1.63 20.10 21.43
C GLY A 189 -0.86 19.88 20.13
N LYS A 190 -0.99 18.72 19.45
CA LYS A 190 -0.35 18.46 18.14
C LYS A 190 -0.67 19.53 17.10
N THR A 191 -1.93 20.00 17.06
CA THR A 191 -2.34 21.08 16.15
C THR A 191 -1.68 22.41 16.50
N THR A 192 -1.45 22.67 17.79
CA THR A 192 -0.72 23.87 18.25
C THR A 192 0.73 23.81 17.80
N VAL A 193 1.39 22.66 17.92
CA VAL A 193 2.75 22.44 17.42
C VAL A 193 2.79 22.64 15.90
N LEU A 194 1.84 22.10 15.15
CA LEU A 194 1.77 22.27 13.69
C LEU A 194 1.61 23.75 13.31
N LYS A 195 0.74 24.50 14.01
CA LYS A 195 0.61 25.94 13.80
C LYS A 195 1.93 26.68 14.07
N ALA A 196 2.60 26.37 15.16
CA ALA A 196 3.89 26.95 15.48
C ALA A 196 4.95 26.67 14.40
N ILE A 197 5.02 25.43 13.90
CA ILE A 197 5.93 25.04 12.80
C ILE A 197 5.64 25.87 11.55
N ILE A 198 4.37 26.03 11.17
CA ILE A 198 3.98 26.82 9.99
C ILE A 198 4.39 28.29 10.13
N GLU A 199 4.13 28.89 11.28
CA GLU A 199 4.48 30.32 11.49
C GLU A 199 5.99 30.54 11.59
N VAL A 200 6.73 29.64 12.25
CA VAL A 200 8.21 29.66 12.22
C VAL A 200 8.72 29.52 10.79
N PHE A 201 8.13 28.61 9.99
CA PHE A 201 8.51 28.46 8.58
C PHE A 201 8.27 29.75 7.78
N LYS A 202 7.13 30.40 7.93
CA LYS A 202 6.83 31.67 7.26
C LYS A 202 7.81 32.79 7.67
N ASN A 203 8.19 32.81 8.94
CA ASN A 203 9.17 33.80 9.47
C ASN A 203 10.56 33.57 8.86
N LEU A 204 11.03 32.32 8.84
CA LEU A 204 12.35 31.98 8.29
C LEU A 204 12.37 32.02 6.75
N HIS A 205 11.25 31.76 6.11
CA HIS A 205 11.12 31.65 4.65
C HIS A 205 9.92 32.46 4.12
N PRO A 206 9.97 33.81 4.10
CA PRO A 206 8.80 34.62 3.70
C PRO A 206 8.29 34.38 2.29
N LYS A 207 9.12 33.84 1.40
CA LYS A 207 8.76 33.41 0.03
C LYS A 207 8.63 31.90 -0.12
N GLY A 208 8.79 31.16 0.98
CA GLY A 208 8.71 29.71 1.00
C GLY A 208 7.27 29.21 0.76
N LYS A 209 7.17 28.04 0.13
CA LYS A 209 5.88 27.36 -0.08
C LYS A 209 5.79 26.15 0.84
N PHE A 210 4.63 25.93 1.42
CA PHE A 210 4.29 24.72 2.19
C PHE A 210 2.94 24.18 1.73
N ALA A 211 2.72 22.90 1.97
CA ALA A 211 1.45 22.22 1.70
C ALA A 211 1.00 21.44 2.94
N LEU A 212 -0.29 21.50 3.24
CA LEU A 212 -0.94 20.64 4.23
C LEU A 212 -1.73 19.57 3.51
N MET A 213 -1.57 18.33 3.95
CA MET A 213 -2.27 17.19 3.38
C MET A 213 -2.88 16.36 4.50
N ALA A 214 -4.08 15.82 4.25
CA ALA A 214 -4.76 14.89 5.14
C ALA A 214 -5.29 13.70 4.33
N PRO A 215 -5.33 12.48 4.91
CA PRO A 215 -5.86 11.30 4.22
C PRO A 215 -7.39 11.33 4.08
N ALA A 216 -8.06 12.11 4.92
CA ALA A 216 -9.49 12.38 4.83
C ALA A 216 -9.72 13.87 5.14
N GLY A 217 -10.48 14.53 4.29
CA GLY A 217 -10.92 15.91 4.48
C GLY A 217 -12.21 15.98 5.31
#